data_8c6c5f99e15fdecf565b3a9d03371352
#
_entry.id   8c6c5f99e15fdecf565b3a9d03371352
#
_cell.length_a   1.000
_cell.length_b   1.000
_cell.length_c   1.000
_cell.angle_alpha   90.00
_cell.angle_beta   90.00
_cell.angle_gamma   90.00
#
_symmetry.space_group_name_H-M   'P 1'
#
loop_
_entity.id
_entity.type
_entity.pdbx_description
1 polymer ?
#
loop_
_entity_poly.entity_id
_entity_poly.type
_entity_poly.pdbx_seq_one_letter_code
_entity_poly.pdbx_strand_id
1 'polypeptide(L)'
;MYEIVEHSADVKIRVFFKSLQELIDSVTSGYRFLLVENATLSGELIVKRYKFNRESQFYKVVVNYLNELILQFDLKHSIPENCTMIVVNDEIIVDVNFREVRNASVLVNIPKAATYSSLDEKNDQLEITIDV
;
A
#
# COMPACT_ATOMS: atom_id res chain seq x y z
N MET A 1 7.54 10.00 -0.02
CA MET A 1 8.77 9.18 -0.02
C MET A 1 8.63 8.00 0.93
N TYR A 2 9.21 6.88 0.60
CA TYR A 2 9.19 5.71 1.46
C TYR A 2 10.59 5.09 1.57
N GLU A 3 10.79 4.28 2.61
CA GLU A 3 11.98 3.45 2.80
C GLU A 3 11.53 2.04 3.14
N ILE A 4 12.27 1.04 2.68
CA ILE A 4 12.07 -0.35 3.04
C ILE A 4 13.12 -0.75 4.06
N VAL A 5 12.67 -1.21 5.23
CA VAL A 5 13.55 -1.65 6.32
C VAL A 5 13.27 -3.12 6.56
N GLU A 6 14.25 -3.97 6.29
CA GLU A 6 14.11 -5.43 6.38
C GLU A 6 14.52 -5.97 7.73
N HIS A 7 13.71 -6.89 8.26
CA HIS A 7 14.00 -7.74 9.40
C HIS A 7 13.76 -9.20 9.02
N SER A 8 14.16 -10.14 9.86
CA SER A 8 14.20 -11.57 9.51
C SER A 8 12.87 -12.17 9.04
N ALA A 9 11.73 -11.73 9.58
CA ALA A 9 10.40 -12.30 9.26
C ALA A 9 9.39 -11.25 8.82
N ASP A 10 9.78 -10.00 8.75
CA ASP A 10 8.90 -8.92 8.33
C ASP A 10 9.68 -7.82 7.61
N VAL A 11 8.95 -6.91 6.98
CA VAL A 11 9.49 -5.74 6.31
C VAL A 11 8.71 -4.53 6.79
N LYS A 12 9.39 -3.42 6.99
CA LYS A 12 8.74 -2.17 7.35
C LYS A 12 8.77 -1.20 6.18
N ILE A 13 7.64 -0.55 5.95
CA ILE A 13 7.55 0.59 5.03
C ILE A 13 7.50 1.84 5.90
N ARG A 14 8.52 2.66 5.77
CA ARG A 14 8.60 3.94 6.45
C ARG A 14 8.24 5.03 5.44
N VAL A 15 7.22 5.82 5.75
CA VAL A 15 6.70 6.85 4.86
C VAL A 15 6.88 8.23 5.48
N PHE A 16 7.41 9.15 4.70
CA PHE A 16 7.51 10.55 5.03
C PHE A 16 6.46 11.30 4.21
N PHE A 17 5.60 12.07 4.87
CA PHE A 17 4.44 12.65 4.21
C PHE A 17 4.12 14.04 4.75
N LYS A 18 3.53 14.89 3.93
CA LYS A 18 3.00 16.21 4.30
C LYS A 18 1.49 16.32 4.08
N SER A 19 0.91 15.37 3.37
CA SER A 19 -0.52 15.33 3.09
C SER A 19 -0.99 13.89 3.03
N LEU A 20 -2.30 13.69 3.17
CA LEU A 20 -2.92 12.37 3.04
C LEU A 20 -2.73 11.80 1.63
N GLN A 21 -2.82 12.64 0.61
CA GLN A 21 -2.57 12.25 -0.78
C GLN A 21 -1.15 11.68 -0.94
N GLU A 22 -0.15 12.39 -0.46
CA GLU A 22 1.25 11.96 -0.51
C GLU A 22 1.44 10.65 0.26
N LEU A 23 0.78 10.51 1.41
CA LEU A 23 0.84 9.30 2.23
C LEU A 23 0.31 8.09 1.47
N ILE A 24 -0.88 8.19 0.88
CA ILE A 24 -1.50 7.11 0.10
C ILE A 24 -0.65 6.76 -1.12
N ASP A 25 -0.16 7.74 -1.87
CA ASP A 25 0.71 7.52 -3.02
C ASP A 25 2.01 6.81 -2.61
N SER A 26 2.63 7.24 -1.52
CA SER A 26 3.90 6.69 -1.05
C SER A 26 3.76 5.26 -0.53
N VAL A 27 2.71 4.95 0.24
CA VAL A 27 2.51 3.56 0.71
C VAL A 27 2.17 2.63 -0.45
N THR A 28 1.44 3.10 -1.46
CA THR A 28 1.13 2.32 -2.66
C THR A 28 2.40 1.97 -3.42
N SER A 29 3.26 2.97 -3.64
CA SER A 29 4.54 2.78 -4.33
C SER A 29 5.49 1.88 -3.54
N GLY A 30 5.58 2.06 -2.23
CA GLY A 30 6.41 1.23 -1.35
C GLY A 30 5.94 -0.22 -1.32
N TYR A 31 4.64 -0.44 -1.24
CA TYR A 31 4.04 -1.77 -1.28
C TYR A 31 4.33 -2.46 -2.61
N ARG A 32 4.15 -1.76 -3.74
CA ARG A 32 4.48 -2.28 -5.06
C ARG A 32 5.95 -2.67 -5.16
N PHE A 33 6.85 -1.81 -4.72
CA PHE A 33 8.29 -2.08 -4.74
C PHE A 33 8.63 -3.31 -3.90
N LEU A 34 8.00 -3.47 -2.75
CA LEU A 34 8.19 -4.63 -1.88
C LEU A 34 7.89 -5.94 -2.62
N LEU A 35 6.81 -5.98 -3.40
CA LEU A 35 6.37 -7.19 -4.08
C LEU A 35 7.18 -7.51 -5.33
N VAL A 36 7.44 -6.52 -6.16
CA VAL A 36 7.99 -6.74 -7.52
C VAL A 36 9.17 -5.84 -7.87
N GLU A 37 9.62 -5.01 -6.94
CA GLU A 37 10.66 -4.01 -7.18
C GLU A 37 10.33 -3.16 -8.41
N ASN A 38 11.18 -3.14 -9.45
CA ASN A 38 10.97 -2.36 -10.67
C ASN A 38 10.47 -3.20 -11.85
N ALA A 39 9.98 -4.41 -11.59
CA ALA A 39 9.49 -5.28 -12.65
C ALA A 39 8.30 -4.67 -13.38
N THR A 40 8.24 -4.88 -14.69
CA THR A 40 7.09 -4.51 -15.52
C THR A 40 6.09 -5.66 -15.54
N LEU A 41 4.83 -5.34 -15.26
CA LEU A 41 3.74 -6.31 -15.25
C LEU A 41 2.97 -6.23 -16.56
N SER A 42 2.63 -7.38 -17.13
CA SER A 42 1.98 -7.48 -18.42
C SER A 42 0.58 -8.09 -18.40
N GLY A 43 0.05 -8.36 -17.20
CA GLY A 43 -1.26 -8.95 -17.05
C GLY A 43 -2.40 -7.96 -17.28
N GLU A 44 -3.63 -8.42 -17.08
CA GLU A 44 -4.84 -7.64 -17.23
C GLU A 44 -4.92 -6.51 -16.21
N LEU A 45 -5.47 -5.36 -16.64
CA LEU A 45 -5.72 -4.22 -15.79
C LEU A 45 -7.05 -4.40 -15.05
N ILE A 46 -7.02 -4.21 -13.74
CA ILE A 46 -8.19 -4.30 -12.86
C ILE A 46 -8.28 -2.99 -12.09
N VAL A 47 -9.45 -2.36 -12.08
CA VAL A 47 -9.69 -1.12 -11.33
C VAL A 47 -10.59 -1.42 -10.15
N LYS A 48 -10.18 -0.98 -8.96
CA LYS A 48 -10.96 -1.12 -7.73
C LYS A 48 -11.07 0.19 -6.99
N ARG A 49 -12.23 0.39 -6.37
CA ARG A 49 -12.51 1.56 -5.53
C ARG A 49 -12.65 1.12 -4.08
N TYR A 50 -11.92 1.80 -3.20
CA TYR A 50 -11.98 1.60 -1.75
C TYR A 50 -12.46 2.87 -1.08
N LYS A 51 -13.28 2.71 -0.04
CA LYS A 51 -13.84 3.83 0.73
C LYS A 51 -13.49 3.66 2.19
N PHE A 52 -13.01 4.73 2.81
CA PHE A 52 -12.64 4.77 4.21
C PHE A 52 -13.29 5.97 4.90
N ASN A 53 -13.56 5.84 6.19
CA ASN A 53 -14.12 6.93 6.97
C ASN A 53 -13.01 7.94 7.32
N ARG A 54 -13.20 9.20 6.93
CA ARG A 54 -12.26 10.28 7.21
C ARG A 54 -12.08 10.57 8.70
N GLU A 55 -13.11 10.29 9.54
CA GLU A 55 -13.06 10.51 10.98
C GLU A 55 -12.11 9.54 11.69
N SER A 56 -11.79 8.42 11.06
CA SER A 56 -10.81 7.48 11.59
C SER A 56 -9.43 8.12 11.61
N GLN A 57 -8.60 7.69 12.57
CA GLN A 57 -7.20 8.11 12.59
C GLN A 57 -6.53 7.67 11.28
N PHE A 58 -5.76 8.58 10.68
CA PHE A 58 -5.21 8.35 9.33
C PHE A 58 -4.35 7.10 9.22
N TYR A 59 -3.61 6.73 10.27
CA TYR A 59 -2.80 5.51 10.23
C TYR A 59 -3.65 4.23 10.17
N LYS A 60 -4.86 4.25 10.74
CA LYS A 60 -5.82 3.15 10.61
C LYS A 60 -6.32 3.02 9.18
N VAL A 61 -6.58 4.16 8.53
CA VAL A 61 -6.96 4.18 7.12
C VAL A 61 -5.86 3.56 6.27
N VAL A 62 -4.61 3.93 6.51
CA VAL A 62 -3.46 3.41 5.77
C VAL A 62 -3.31 1.91 5.96
N VAL A 63 -3.39 1.42 7.19
CA VAL A 63 -3.28 -0.03 7.49
C VAL A 63 -4.42 -0.79 6.82
N ASN A 64 -5.65 -0.31 6.93
CA ASN A 64 -6.82 -0.93 6.28
C ASN A 64 -6.67 -0.94 4.76
N TYR A 65 -6.18 0.16 4.19
CA TYR A 65 -5.91 0.26 2.77
C TYR A 65 -4.89 -0.78 2.32
N LEU A 66 -3.75 -0.89 3.02
CA LEU A 66 -2.74 -1.89 2.68
C LEU A 66 -3.27 -3.32 2.80
N ASN A 67 -4.08 -3.61 3.81
CA ASN A 67 -4.69 -4.94 3.94
C ASN A 67 -5.68 -5.23 2.80
N GLU A 68 -6.37 -4.21 2.26
CA GLU A 68 -7.19 -4.38 1.06
C GLU A 68 -6.33 -4.69 -0.18
N LEU A 69 -5.16 -4.05 -0.31
CA LEU A 69 -4.21 -4.37 -1.39
C LEU A 69 -3.69 -5.81 -1.27
N ILE A 70 -3.39 -6.26 -0.05
CA ILE A 70 -2.95 -7.62 0.24
C ILE A 70 -4.05 -8.62 -0.10
N LEU A 71 -5.30 -8.34 0.26
CA LEU A 71 -6.44 -9.19 -0.08
C LEU A 71 -6.61 -9.30 -1.59
N GLN A 72 -6.47 -8.19 -2.31
CA GLN A 72 -6.56 -8.19 -3.78
C GLN A 72 -5.47 -9.07 -4.41
N PHE A 73 -4.25 -9.04 -3.85
CA PHE A 73 -3.19 -9.94 -4.28
C PHE A 73 -3.54 -11.41 -4.03
N ASP A 74 -4.06 -11.73 -2.85
CA ASP A 74 -4.45 -13.11 -2.51
C ASP A 74 -5.55 -13.64 -3.43
N LEU A 75 -6.54 -12.80 -3.76
CA LEU A 75 -7.69 -13.23 -4.55
C LEU A 75 -7.43 -13.24 -6.06
N LYS A 76 -6.65 -12.31 -6.58
CA LYS A 76 -6.49 -12.08 -8.02
C LYS A 76 -5.04 -12.03 -8.49
N HIS A 77 -4.07 -12.21 -7.60
CA HIS A 77 -2.63 -12.08 -7.91
C HIS A 77 -2.31 -10.78 -8.65
N SER A 78 -2.94 -9.69 -8.23
CA SER A 78 -2.76 -8.38 -8.85
C SER A 78 -2.08 -7.40 -7.91
N ILE A 79 -1.30 -6.50 -8.51
CA ILE A 79 -0.42 -5.57 -7.81
C ILE A 79 -0.78 -4.14 -8.25
N PRO A 80 -0.86 -3.17 -7.31
CA PRO A 80 -1.19 -1.81 -7.69
C PRO A 80 -0.10 -1.19 -8.58
N GLU A 81 -0.51 -0.54 -9.66
CA GLU A 81 0.39 0.28 -10.49
C GLU A 81 0.36 1.74 -10.05
N ASN A 82 -0.83 2.25 -9.80
CA ASN A 82 -1.04 3.61 -9.36
C ASN A 82 -2.39 3.73 -8.66
N CYS A 83 -2.62 4.85 -8.02
CA CYS A 83 -3.89 5.16 -7.37
C CYS A 83 -4.20 6.65 -7.49
N THR A 84 -5.47 6.97 -7.35
CA THR A 84 -5.96 8.34 -7.20
C THR A 84 -6.82 8.40 -5.95
N MET A 85 -6.76 9.53 -5.25
CA MET A 85 -7.52 9.72 -4.01
C MET A 85 -8.34 11.01 -4.10
N ILE A 86 -9.58 10.93 -3.64
CA ILE A 86 -10.42 12.10 -3.42
C ILE A 86 -11.05 12.01 -2.03
N VAL A 87 -11.36 13.16 -1.46
CA VAL A 87 -12.10 13.25 -0.20
C VAL A 87 -13.44 13.91 -0.49
N VAL A 88 -14.53 13.21 -0.18
CA VAL A 88 -15.89 13.68 -0.40
C VAL A 88 -16.64 13.53 0.91
N ASN A 89 -17.07 14.66 1.50
CA ASN A 89 -17.71 14.67 2.81
C ASN A 89 -16.80 14.00 3.86
N ASP A 90 -17.26 12.94 4.49
CA ASP A 90 -16.51 12.21 5.51
C ASP A 90 -15.87 10.94 4.96
N GLU A 91 -15.80 10.79 3.65
CA GLU A 91 -15.21 9.60 3.01
C GLU A 91 -13.93 9.93 2.28
N ILE A 92 -12.94 9.04 2.44
CA ILE A 92 -11.73 8.99 1.63
C ILE A 92 -11.96 7.90 0.59
N ILE A 93 -11.90 8.27 -0.68
CA ILE A 93 -12.12 7.35 -1.80
C ILE A 93 -10.80 7.18 -2.53
N VAL A 94 -10.33 5.93 -2.62
CA VAL A 94 -9.10 5.59 -3.32
C VAL A 94 -9.43 4.66 -4.47
N ASP A 95 -9.15 5.11 -5.69
CA ASP A 95 -9.25 4.28 -6.89
C ASP A 95 -7.88 3.74 -7.22
N VAL A 96 -7.76 2.42 -7.31
CA VAL A 96 -6.50 1.75 -7.55
C VAL A 96 -6.54 1.00 -8.87
N ASN A 97 -5.52 1.23 -9.70
CA ASN A 97 -5.30 0.45 -10.91
C ASN A 97 -4.34 -0.68 -10.58
N PHE A 98 -4.85 -1.91 -10.68
CA PHE A 98 -4.05 -3.13 -10.46
C PHE A 98 -3.67 -3.75 -11.78
N ARG A 99 -2.50 -4.38 -11.80
CA ARG A 99 -2.05 -5.22 -12.92
C ARG A 99 -1.89 -6.64 -12.43
N GLU A 100 -2.49 -7.59 -13.15
CA GLU A 100 -2.37 -9.00 -12.82
C GLU A 100 -0.95 -9.50 -13.06
N VAL A 101 -0.46 -10.35 -12.14
CA VAL A 101 0.86 -10.98 -12.27
C VAL A 101 0.70 -12.31 -13.00
N ARG A 102 1.26 -12.42 -14.20
CA ARG A 102 1.25 -13.67 -14.98
C ARG A 102 2.49 -14.50 -14.78
N ASN A 103 3.60 -13.88 -14.43
CA ASN A 103 4.86 -14.55 -14.19
C ASN A 103 5.26 -14.42 -12.72
N ALA A 104 5.10 -15.49 -11.94
CA ALA A 104 5.41 -15.49 -10.52
C ALA A 104 6.90 -15.25 -10.20
N SER A 105 7.80 -15.39 -11.20
CA SER A 105 9.23 -15.15 -10.97
C SER A 105 9.56 -13.68 -10.72
N VAL A 106 8.67 -12.75 -11.02
CA VAL A 106 8.87 -11.32 -10.71
C VAL A 106 8.59 -10.99 -9.25
N LEU A 107 7.94 -11.88 -8.51
CA LEU A 107 7.61 -11.65 -7.10
C LEU A 107 8.85 -11.78 -6.23
N VAL A 108 9.10 -10.77 -5.40
CA VAL A 108 10.22 -10.73 -4.45
C VAL A 108 9.74 -11.10 -3.05
N ASN A 109 8.65 -10.49 -2.61
CA ASN A 109 8.03 -10.77 -1.32
C ASN A 109 6.54 -11.03 -1.53
N ILE A 110 5.98 -11.97 -0.75
CA ILE A 110 4.55 -12.25 -0.75
C ILE A 110 3.99 -11.76 0.58
N PRO A 111 3.21 -10.66 0.59
CA PRO A 111 2.71 -10.09 1.82
C PRO A 111 1.59 -10.95 2.42
N LYS A 112 1.52 -11.00 3.74
CA LYS A 112 0.47 -11.71 4.49
C LYS A 112 -0.46 -10.76 5.22
N ALA A 113 0.10 -9.71 5.82
CA ALA A 113 -0.68 -8.72 6.57
C ALA A 113 0.12 -7.43 6.75
N ALA A 114 -0.60 -6.33 6.92
CA ALA A 114 -0.04 -5.05 7.30
C ALA A 114 -0.51 -4.68 8.71
N THR A 115 0.41 -4.20 9.55
CA THR A 115 0.11 -3.74 10.90
C THR A 115 0.80 -2.41 11.17
N TYR A 116 0.20 -1.63 12.06
CA TYR A 116 0.77 -0.37 12.51
C TYR A 116 2.01 -0.62 13.38
N SER A 117 3.10 0.09 13.10
CA SER A 117 4.32 0.01 13.92
C SER A 117 4.51 1.27 14.76
N SER A 118 4.63 2.42 14.12
CA SER A 118 4.88 3.67 14.84
C SER A 118 4.50 4.89 14.02
N LEU A 119 4.23 5.99 14.72
CA LEU A 119 3.95 7.29 14.13
C LEU A 119 4.84 8.32 14.84
N ASP A 120 5.62 9.06 14.09
CA ASP A 120 6.38 10.21 14.55
C ASP A 120 5.78 11.46 13.91
N GLU A 121 4.84 12.08 14.61
CA GLU A 121 4.13 13.27 14.11
C GLU A 121 5.09 14.47 13.94
N LYS A 122 6.11 14.57 14.78
CA LYS A 122 7.07 15.66 14.74
C LYS A 122 7.88 15.67 13.44
N ASN A 123 8.16 14.49 12.90
CA ASN A 123 8.93 14.32 11.66
C ASN A 123 8.08 13.90 10.47
N ASP A 124 6.76 13.93 10.61
CA ASP A 124 5.81 13.52 9.56
C ASP A 124 6.15 12.13 9.00
N GLN A 125 6.34 11.17 9.90
CA GLN A 125 6.79 9.83 9.57
C GLN A 125 5.82 8.78 10.10
N LEU A 126 5.41 7.86 9.24
CA LEU A 126 4.60 6.69 9.59
C LEU A 126 5.36 5.42 9.23
N GLU A 127 5.37 4.45 10.12
CA GLU A 127 5.99 3.14 9.87
C GLU A 127 4.95 2.03 9.97
N ILE A 128 4.89 1.21 8.93
CA ILE A 128 3.97 0.07 8.82
C ILE A 128 4.79 -1.20 8.66
N THR A 129 4.44 -2.24 9.40
CA THR A 129 5.05 -3.56 9.29
C THR A 129 4.25 -4.42 8.32
N ILE A 130 4.94 -5.04 7.37
CA ILE A 130 4.36 -6.01 6.43
C ILE A 130 4.95 -7.38 6.76
N ASP A 131 4.10 -8.31 7.15
CA ASP A 131 4.49 -9.70 7.35
C ASP A 131 4.62 -10.38 5.98
N VAL A 132 5.71 -11.05 5.76
CA VAL A 132 6.00 -11.74 4.49
C VAL A 132 6.32 -13.22 4.67
#